data_82396a3968f5389641ade2ac2333173e
#
_entry.id   82396a3968f5389641ade2ac2333173e
#
_cell.length_a   1.000
_cell.length_b   1.000
_cell.length_c   1.000
_cell.angle_alpha   90.00
_cell.angle_beta   90.00
_cell.angle_gamma   90.00
#
_symmetry.space_group_name_H-M   'P 1'
#
loop_
_entity.id
_entity.type
_entity.pdbx_description
1 polymer ?
#
loop_
_entity_poly.entity_id
_entity_poly.type
_entity_poly.pdbx_seq_one_letter_code
_entity_poly.pdbx_strand_id
1 'polypeptide(L)'
;MDMEERRGKRRPDSRQAGRTQRPVRQQDPRRRNQELRRRQELETRRRIRKRRQRRKRILILLLLLLVVAIAAGIILWKRYGPSKEEADRNEYFGITDTNQVGLTIDNQIPDVKSMKEGSEIYLDFDSVHDYVNQRFYWDSNENRLLYTLPDRTLSIPAGASEFESGDGTQTRDYEIVKVENDTAYLALDFVKEYTDMSLDVYENPDRAVIITNKEENHATVNKNTEVRILGGIKSPILTDISKSDDVVVIEEAGDWMKVRTKDGYIGYVKSNTLGKSKSQTRESEYKEPEYTNIQKDYKINLAWHQVTSQAANENVASVIAGTSGLTTISPTWFSIQDTNGTITSLANKDYVDTAHQAGLEVWGLIDNFTNQVDTLAVLSNTQSRANIISQLMTEAKNSGLDGINVDFEQITEEMSDHYIQFIRELSVECRKNQLVLSVDNYVPGFTSHYNREEQGIVADYVIIMGYDEHYAGSEEAGSVASIDFVKEGITETLAEVPKEKVINGLPFFTRLWIESSEGLTSQAIGMEEAETAVANAGATASWDDKTQQNYAEWTADGNTYKIWLEDEQSLEAKLKVMQEYDLAGAAEWKLGFEKSDVWALISQYLNG
;
A
#
# COMPACT_ATOMS: atom_id res chain seq x y z
N MET A 1 -25.84 -12.59 -63.56
CA MET A 1 -26.36 -11.73 -64.66
C MET A 1 -25.17 -11.53 -65.54
N ASP A 2 -25.08 -12.40 -66.43
CA ASP A 2 -25.44 -12.41 -67.85
C ASP A 2 -24.36 -11.76 -68.67
N MET A 3 -23.69 -12.60 -69.33
CA MET A 3 -23.89 -13.03 -70.74
C MET A 3 -23.20 -12.08 -71.71
N GLU A 4 -22.52 -12.45 -72.61
CA GLU A 4 -22.44 -13.36 -73.75
C GLU A 4 -21.60 -12.66 -74.84
N GLU A 5 -20.71 -13.34 -75.44
CA GLU A 5 -20.71 -14.10 -76.68
C GLU A 5 -20.47 -13.21 -77.95
N ARG A 6 -19.58 -13.49 -78.82
CA ARG A 6 -19.61 -14.32 -80.01
C ARG A 6 -18.46 -13.93 -80.94
N ARG A 7 -17.68 -14.86 -81.40
CA ARG A 7 -17.67 -15.69 -82.58
C ARG A 7 -17.54 -14.97 -83.95
N GLY A 8 -16.60 -15.43 -84.77
CA GLY A 8 -16.82 -15.85 -86.15
C GLY A 8 -15.66 -15.51 -87.08
N LYS A 9 -14.91 -16.51 -87.49
CA LYS A 9 -14.99 -17.29 -88.76
C LYS A 9 -14.76 -16.42 -90.02
N ARG A 10 -13.97 -16.74 -90.98
CA ARG A 10 -13.70 -17.90 -91.83
C ARG A 10 -12.66 -17.51 -92.98
N ARG A 11 -11.96 -18.52 -93.46
CA ARG A 11 -11.28 -18.68 -94.74
C ARG A 11 -12.22 -18.42 -95.94
N PRO A 12 -11.82 -18.54 -97.29
CA PRO A 12 -10.74 -19.32 -97.86
C PRO A 12 -10.11 -18.74 -99.20
N ASP A 13 -9.17 -19.46 -99.66
CA ASP A 13 -8.96 -20.12 -100.98
C ASP A 13 -8.42 -19.37 -102.20
N SER A 14 -7.41 -19.95 -102.74
CA SER A 14 -7.03 -20.57 -104.02
C SER A 14 -6.74 -19.67 -105.21
N ARG A 15 -5.65 -19.91 -105.91
CA ARG A 15 -5.53 -20.50 -107.23
C ARG A 15 -4.09 -20.43 -107.75
N GLN A 16 -3.63 -21.59 -108.04
CA GLN A 16 -2.87 -22.11 -109.16
C GLN A 16 -2.53 -21.16 -110.33
N ALA A 17 -1.33 -21.27 -110.86
CA ALA A 17 -0.86 -21.84 -112.11
C ALA A 17 0.34 -21.06 -112.73
N GLY A 18 1.24 -21.80 -113.34
CA GLY A 18 2.14 -21.25 -114.37
C GLY A 18 3.59 -21.75 -114.31
N ARG A 19 3.78 -22.89 -114.92
CA ARG A 19 5.06 -23.51 -115.23
C ARG A 19 5.72 -22.74 -116.41
N THR A 20 6.99 -22.34 -116.29
CA THR A 20 7.89 -22.32 -117.44
C THR A 20 9.33 -22.61 -116.97
N GLN A 21 9.92 -23.60 -117.61
CA GLN A 21 11.32 -24.01 -117.48
C GLN A 21 12.21 -23.04 -118.21
N ARG A 22 13.39 -22.72 -117.72
CA ARG A 22 14.60 -22.35 -118.45
C ARG A 22 15.88 -22.70 -117.64
N PRO A 23 17.03 -22.78 -118.25
CA PRO A 23 17.92 -23.95 -118.12
C PRO A 23 19.04 -23.79 -117.09
N VAL A 24 19.60 -24.95 -116.79
CA VAL A 24 20.71 -25.16 -115.86
C VAL A 24 21.99 -24.53 -116.42
N ARG A 25 22.53 -23.53 -115.74
CA ARG A 25 23.89 -23.03 -115.97
C ARG A 25 24.78 -23.68 -114.89
N GLN A 26 25.70 -24.53 -115.30
CA GLN A 26 26.72 -25.12 -114.45
C GLN A 26 27.51 -24.02 -113.77
N GLN A 27 27.44 -24.01 -112.43
CA GLN A 27 28.25 -23.10 -111.64
C GLN A 27 29.54 -23.78 -111.25
N ASP A 28 30.64 -23.01 -111.38
CA ASP A 28 32.01 -23.35 -111.00
C ASP A 28 32.12 -23.88 -109.56
N PRO A 29 32.69 -25.07 -109.32
CA PRO A 29 32.79 -25.69 -108.02
C PRO A 29 33.48 -24.84 -106.93
N ARG A 30 34.35 -23.92 -107.35
CA ARG A 30 35.08 -23.02 -106.44
C ARG A 30 34.19 -21.92 -105.87
N ARG A 31 33.21 -21.40 -106.59
CA ARG A 31 32.23 -20.43 -106.11
C ARG A 31 31.25 -21.07 -105.11
N ARG A 32 30.85 -22.29 -105.34
CA ARG A 32 29.94 -23.04 -104.45
C ARG A 32 30.55 -23.31 -103.08
N ASN A 33 31.87 -23.64 -103.08
CA ASN A 33 32.58 -23.87 -101.80
C ASN A 33 32.81 -22.55 -101.03
N GLN A 34 33.02 -21.42 -101.69
CA GLN A 34 33.12 -20.12 -101.06
C GLN A 34 31.77 -19.64 -100.46
N GLU A 35 30.67 -19.86 -101.18
CA GLU A 35 29.33 -19.56 -100.65
C GLU A 35 28.95 -20.47 -99.49
N LEU A 36 29.26 -21.76 -99.50
CA LEU A 36 29.04 -22.67 -98.43
C LEU A 36 29.86 -22.28 -97.18
N ARG A 37 31.11 -21.90 -97.32
CA ARG A 37 31.92 -21.39 -96.20
C ARG A 37 31.35 -20.07 -95.65
N ARG A 38 30.94 -19.16 -96.53
CA ARG A 38 30.29 -17.91 -96.15
C ARG A 38 28.94 -18.16 -95.36
N ARG A 39 28.15 -19.13 -95.84
CA ARG A 39 26.92 -19.52 -95.19
C ARG A 39 27.20 -20.16 -93.78
N GLN A 40 28.21 -21.03 -93.73
CA GLN A 40 28.62 -21.64 -92.50
C GLN A 40 29.18 -20.61 -91.48
N GLU A 41 29.96 -19.65 -91.91
CA GLU A 41 30.43 -18.55 -91.11
C GLU A 41 29.27 -17.64 -90.60
N LEU A 42 28.33 -17.33 -91.48
CA LEU A 42 27.15 -16.55 -91.12
C LEU A 42 26.22 -17.28 -90.18
N GLU A 43 26.04 -18.60 -90.31
CA GLU A 43 25.31 -19.41 -89.41
C GLU A 43 26.02 -19.51 -88.04
N THR A 44 27.33 -19.69 -88.04
CA THR A 44 28.14 -19.71 -86.84
C THR A 44 28.09 -18.36 -86.12
N ARG A 45 28.22 -17.24 -86.86
CA ARG A 45 28.05 -15.89 -86.30
C ARG A 45 26.63 -15.67 -85.73
N ARG A 46 25.58 -16.19 -86.41
CA ARG A 46 24.18 -16.14 -85.99
C ARG A 46 23.99 -17.00 -84.72
N ARG A 47 24.61 -18.21 -84.65
CA ARG A 47 24.54 -19.07 -83.42
C ARG A 47 25.28 -18.42 -82.22
N ILE A 48 26.44 -17.82 -82.48
CA ILE A 48 27.20 -17.09 -81.47
C ILE A 48 26.41 -15.84 -80.98
N ARG A 49 25.80 -15.07 -81.92
CA ARG A 49 24.93 -13.93 -81.52
C ARG A 49 23.70 -14.36 -80.74
N LYS A 50 23.01 -15.44 -81.15
CA LYS A 50 21.88 -16.01 -80.43
C LYS A 50 22.29 -16.52 -79.04
N ARG A 51 23.49 -17.19 -78.92
CA ARG A 51 24.03 -17.63 -77.64
C ARG A 51 24.39 -16.44 -76.72
N ARG A 52 25.00 -15.37 -77.30
CA ARG A 52 25.29 -14.15 -76.52
C ARG A 52 24.01 -13.42 -76.14
N GLN A 53 23.01 -13.34 -76.98
CA GLN A 53 21.72 -12.75 -76.61
C GLN A 53 20.97 -13.61 -75.58
N ARG A 54 21.02 -14.93 -75.72
CA ARG A 54 20.43 -15.83 -74.73
C ARG A 54 21.15 -15.72 -73.35
N ARG A 55 22.48 -15.64 -73.37
CA ARG A 55 23.28 -15.39 -72.15
C ARG A 55 22.97 -14.02 -71.54
N LYS A 56 22.85 -12.98 -72.34
CA LYS A 56 22.45 -11.65 -71.82
C LYS A 56 21.04 -11.66 -71.29
N ARG A 57 20.08 -12.32 -71.96
CA ARG A 57 18.71 -12.46 -71.44
C ARG A 57 18.67 -13.27 -70.12
N ILE A 58 19.44 -14.35 -70.02
CA ILE A 58 19.57 -15.14 -68.79
C ILE A 58 20.22 -14.31 -67.65
N LEU A 59 21.28 -13.55 -67.99
CA LEU A 59 21.91 -12.64 -67.04
C LEU A 59 20.96 -11.55 -66.54
N ILE A 60 20.18 -10.93 -67.41
CA ILE A 60 19.17 -9.94 -67.06
C ILE A 60 18.07 -10.57 -66.21
N LEU A 61 17.64 -11.79 -66.57
CA LEU A 61 16.61 -12.51 -65.78
C LEU A 61 17.11 -12.91 -64.40
N LEU A 62 18.38 -13.34 -64.27
CA LEU A 62 19.01 -13.61 -62.97
C LEU A 62 19.18 -12.34 -62.15
N LEU A 63 19.52 -11.21 -62.79
CA LEU A 63 19.62 -9.92 -62.10
C LEU A 63 18.26 -9.42 -61.60
N LEU A 64 17.20 -9.59 -62.42
CA LEU A 64 15.82 -9.30 -62.01
C LEU A 64 15.37 -10.21 -60.86
N LEU A 65 15.66 -11.51 -60.91
CA LEU A 65 15.36 -12.44 -59.83
C LEU A 65 16.11 -12.07 -58.53
N LEU A 66 17.38 -11.66 -58.66
CA LEU A 66 18.16 -11.18 -57.52
C LEU A 66 17.55 -9.91 -56.92
N VAL A 67 17.13 -8.95 -57.73
CA VAL A 67 16.46 -7.72 -57.29
C VAL A 67 15.13 -8.05 -56.58
N VAL A 68 14.34 -8.97 -57.14
CA VAL A 68 13.09 -9.44 -56.53
C VAL A 68 13.36 -10.17 -55.20
N ALA A 69 14.41 -11.00 -55.17
CA ALA A 69 14.81 -11.71 -53.95
C ALA A 69 15.27 -10.73 -52.83
N ILE A 70 16.05 -9.71 -53.23
CA ILE A 70 16.47 -8.64 -52.28
C ILE A 70 15.26 -7.84 -51.80
N ALA A 71 14.36 -7.43 -52.71
CA ALA A 71 13.14 -6.72 -52.35
C ALA A 71 12.24 -7.56 -51.45
N ALA A 72 12.04 -8.84 -51.76
CA ALA A 72 11.32 -9.77 -50.90
C ALA A 72 12.00 -9.96 -49.52
N GLY A 73 13.34 -10.07 -49.51
CA GLY A 73 14.13 -10.13 -48.29
C GLY A 73 13.97 -8.88 -47.41
N ILE A 74 13.98 -7.69 -48.01
CA ILE A 74 13.74 -6.43 -47.30
C ILE A 74 12.30 -6.35 -46.76
N ILE A 75 11.30 -6.78 -47.54
CA ILE A 75 9.90 -6.80 -47.10
C ILE A 75 9.72 -7.79 -45.96
N LEU A 76 10.29 -8.99 -46.08
CA LEU A 76 10.24 -10.00 -45.02
C LEU A 76 10.96 -9.52 -43.75
N TRP A 77 12.12 -8.88 -43.91
CA TRP A 77 12.85 -8.34 -42.76
C TRP A 77 12.12 -7.17 -42.10
N LYS A 78 11.50 -6.26 -42.87
CA LYS A 78 10.63 -5.22 -42.33
C LYS A 78 9.42 -5.82 -41.59
N ARG A 79 8.86 -6.92 -42.13
CA ARG A 79 7.66 -7.56 -41.52
C ARG A 79 7.99 -8.42 -40.34
N TYR A 80 9.08 -9.16 -40.31
CA TYR A 80 9.42 -10.17 -39.29
C TYR A 80 10.70 -9.88 -38.50
N GLY A 81 11.53 -8.95 -38.93
CA GLY A 81 12.72 -8.53 -38.18
C GLY A 81 12.39 -7.62 -36.98
N PRO A 82 13.31 -7.43 -36.03
CA PRO A 82 13.13 -6.53 -34.91
C PRO A 82 12.94 -5.07 -35.36
N SER A 83 12.09 -4.32 -34.61
CA SER A 83 11.98 -2.87 -34.79
C SER A 83 13.27 -2.20 -34.31
N LYS A 84 13.65 -1.12 -34.98
CA LYS A 84 14.71 -0.20 -34.54
C LYS A 84 14.14 1.17 -34.16
N GLU A 85 12.83 1.23 -33.98
CA GLU A 85 12.14 2.41 -33.51
C GLU A 85 12.54 2.68 -32.07
N GLU A 86 12.98 3.87 -31.78
CA GLU A 86 13.25 4.33 -30.44
C GLU A 86 11.97 4.91 -29.83
N ALA A 87 11.75 4.66 -28.56
CA ALA A 87 10.66 5.26 -27.81
C ALA A 87 10.94 6.74 -27.57
N ASP A 88 9.89 7.54 -27.53
CA ASP A 88 9.99 8.89 -26.97
C ASP A 88 10.13 8.76 -25.46
N ARG A 89 11.29 9.16 -24.94
CA ARG A 89 11.63 9.02 -23.52
C ARG A 89 10.90 10.04 -22.66
N ASN A 90 10.56 11.21 -23.21
CA ASN A 90 9.76 12.19 -22.48
C ASN A 90 8.33 11.67 -22.31
N GLU A 91 7.73 11.16 -23.40
CA GLU A 91 6.41 10.51 -23.34
C GLU A 91 6.43 9.30 -22.38
N TYR A 92 7.50 8.52 -22.40
CA TYR A 92 7.65 7.34 -21.55
C TYR A 92 7.67 7.68 -20.05
N PHE A 93 8.28 8.80 -19.65
CA PHE A 93 8.30 9.30 -18.27
C PHE A 93 7.17 10.30 -17.97
N GLY A 94 6.26 10.58 -18.91
CA GLY A 94 5.20 11.56 -18.72
C GLY A 94 5.69 13.02 -18.64
N ILE A 95 6.90 13.32 -19.13
CA ILE A 95 7.48 14.67 -19.08
C ILE A 95 6.82 15.53 -20.15
N THR A 96 6.12 16.58 -19.73
CA THR A 96 5.41 17.54 -20.60
C THR A 96 6.02 18.93 -20.56
N ASP A 97 6.72 19.28 -19.47
CA ASP A 97 7.33 20.59 -19.24
C ASP A 97 8.85 20.49 -19.07
N THR A 98 9.54 21.58 -19.34
CA THR A 98 11.02 21.65 -19.34
C THR A 98 11.63 21.49 -17.94
N ASN A 99 10.90 21.81 -16.91
CA ASN A 99 11.36 21.69 -15.52
C ASN A 99 10.90 20.41 -14.84
N GLN A 100 10.10 19.59 -15.54
CA GLN A 100 9.61 18.32 -15.02
C GLN A 100 10.70 17.27 -15.10
N VAL A 101 10.75 16.39 -14.10
CA VAL A 101 11.70 15.27 -13.98
C VAL A 101 10.95 13.95 -14.05
N GLY A 102 11.40 13.02 -14.88
CA GLY A 102 10.85 11.67 -14.89
C GLY A 102 11.23 10.92 -13.61
N LEU A 103 10.28 10.20 -13.02
CA LEU A 103 10.52 9.45 -11.79
C LEU A 103 10.43 7.96 -12.03
N THR A 104 11.42 7.24 -11.51
CA THR A 104 11.34 5.80 -11.27
C THR A 104 11.43 5.60 -9.77
N ILE A 105 10.37 5.04 -9.18
CA ILE A 105 10.35 4.74 -7.75
C ILE A 105 10.24 3.21 -7.61
N ASP A 106 11.28 2.60 -7.06
CA ASP A 106 11.44 1.15 -7.01
C ASP A 106 11.25 0.50 -8.39
N ASN A 107 10.24 -0.32 -8.56
CA ASN A 107 9.98 -1.07 -9.78
C ASN A 107 8.83 -0.51 -10.63
N GLN A 108 8.53 0.78 -10.49
CA GLN A 108 7.42 1.45 -11.20
C GLN A 108 7.80 2.87 -11.64
N ILE A 109 7.04 3.37 -12.62
CA ILE A 109 7.08 4.76 -13.09
C ILE A 109 5.71 5.32 -12.79
N PRO A 110 5.53 5.94 -11.62
CA PRO A 110 4.24 6.50 -11.24
C PRO A 110 3.96 7.80 -12.03
N ASP A 111 2.69 8.10 -12.20
CA ASP A 111 2.23 9.39 -12.73
C ASP A 111 2.22 10.41 -11.59
N VAL A 112 3.31 11.16 -11.43
CA VAL A 112 3.56 12.04 -10.30
C VAL A 112 3.96 13.45 -10.77
N LYS A 113 3.75 14.44 -9.91
CA LYS A 113 4.19 15.80 -10.18
C LYS A 113 5.59 16.00 -9.60
N SER A 114 6.50 16.43 -10.44
CA SER A 114 7.90 16.69 -10.05
C SER A 114 8.40 17.96 -10.68
N MET A 115 9.40 18.58 -10.07
CA MET A 115 10.08 19.74 -10.64
C MET A 115 11.56 19.74 -10.30
N LYS A 116 12.35 20.40 -11.14
CA LYS A 116 13.79 20.64 -10.92
C LYS A 116 14.04 22.11 -10.81
N GLU A 117 14.75 22.51 -9.77
CA GLU A 117 15.24 23.87 -9.58
C GLU A 117 16.72 23.84 -9.21
N GLY A 118 17.55 24.34 -10.10
CA GLY A 118 19.00 24.19 -9.98
C GLY A 118 19.42 22.72 -10.01
N SER A 119 20.02 22.26 -8.93
CA SER A 119 20.38 20.85 -8.72
C SER A 119 19.31 20.08 -7.94
N GLU A 120 18.39 20.77 -7.28
CA GLU A 120 17.39 20.15 -6.41
C GLU A 120 16.20 19.62 -7.21
N ILE A 121 15.72 18.45 -6.81
CA ILE A 121 14.53 17.82 -7.35
C ILE A 121 13.45 17.80 -6.28
N TYR A 122 12.28 18.23 -6.66
CA TYR A 122 11.11 18.26 -5.81
C TYR A 122 10.07 17.27 -6.31
N LEU A 123 9.49 16.53 -5.39
CA LEU A 123 8.39 15.62 -5.62
C LEU A 123 7.18 16.11 -4.83
N ASP A 124 5.99 16.02 -5.42
CA ASP A 124 4.77 16.41 -4.72
C ASP A 124 4.58 15.58 -3.44
N PHE A 125 3.94 16.21 -2.45
CA PHE A 125 3.78 15.62 -1.11
C PHE A 125 3.05 14.27 -1.16
N ASP A 126 1.96 14.17 -1.91
CA ASP A 126 1.16 12.95 -1.97
C ASP A 126 2.01 11.78 -2.49
N SER A 127 2.84 12.05 -3.51
CA SER A 127 3.77 11.06 -4.04
C SER A 127 4.89 10.67 -3.07
N VAL A 128 5.43 11.62 -2.31
CA VAL A 128 6.39 11.30 -1.23
C VAL A 128 5.74 10.43 -0.18
N HIS A 129 4.53 10.78 0.25
CA HIS A 129 3.78 10.04 1.25
C HIS A 129 3.45 8.61 0.77
N ASP A 130 2.89 8.46 -0.44
CA ASP A 130 2.40 7.18 -0.93
C ASP A 130 3.51 6.21 -1.35
N TYR A 131 4.62 6.73 -1.90
CA TYR A 131 5.65 5.89 -2.51
C TYR A 131 6.98 5.87 -1.80
N VAL A 132 7.26 6.83 -0.89
CA VAL A 132 8.60 6.98 -0.33
C VAL A 132 8.60 6.89 1.19
N ASN A 133 7.83 7.74 1.89
CA ASN A 133 7.81 7.77 3.35
C ASN A 133 6.53 8.39 3.91
N GLN A 134 5.64 7.56 4.46
CA GLN A 134 4.35 7.95 5.04
C GLN A 134 4.46 8.75 6.35
N ARG A 135 5.65 8.92 6.91
CA ARG A 135 5.86 9.71 8.13
C ARG A 135 5.94 11.20 7.89
N PHE A 136 6.17 11.63 6.64
CA PHE A 136 5.99 13.03 6.29
C PHE A 136 4.51 13.39 6.35
N TYR A 137 4.20 14.51 6.96
CA TYR A 137 2.84 15.01 7.11
C TYR A 137 2.76 16.46 6.65
N TRP A 138 1.80 16.75 5.77
CA TRP A 138 1.54 18.10 5.27
C TRP A 138 0.28 18.67 5.90
N ASP A 139 0.42 19.75 6.68
CA ASP A 139 -0.70 20.55 7.16
C ASP A 139 -0.98 21.67 6.14
N SER A 140 -2.00 21.45 5.31
CA SER A 140 -2.45 22.43 4.31
C SER A 140 -3.13 23.66 4.94
N ASN A 141 -3.66 23.56 6.17
CA ASN A 141 -4.29 24.68 6.87
C ASN A 141 -3.23 25.69 7.34
N GLU A 142 -2.08 25.20 7.75
CA GLU A 142 -0.99 26.04 8.24
C GLU A 142 0.18 26.17 7.23
N ASN A 143 0.10 25.54 6.05
CA ASN A 143 1.17 25.46 5.06
C ASN A 143 2.51 25.04 5.68
N ARG A 144 2.53 23.89 6.31
CA ARG A 144 3.63 23.40 7.13
C ARG A 144 3.85 21.91 6.93
N LEU A 145 5.11 21.54 6.72
CA LEU A 145 5.56 20.15 6.75
C LEU A 145 5.92 19.75 8.18
N LEU A 146 5.45 18.60 8.59
CA LEU A 146 5.83 17.97 9.86
C LEU A 146 6.53 16.63 9.60
N TYR A 147 7.52 16.34 10.45
CA TYR A 147 8.15 15.01 10.53
C TYR A 147 8.44 14.69 11.98
N THR A 148 7.83 13.60 12.49
CA THR A 148 7.92 13.26 13.91
C THR A 148 9.02 12.23 14.14
N LEU A 149 10.00 12.60 14.95
CA LEU A 149 11.09 11.79 15.47
C LEU A 149 10.72 11.25 16.86
N PRO A 150 11.47 10.28 17.42
CA PRO A 150 11.13 9.73 18.75
C PRO A 150 11.07 10.76 19.89
N ASP A 151 11.82 11.86 19.79
CA ASP A 151 11.98 12.86 20.82
C ASP A 151 11.44 14.26 20.47
N ARG A 152 11.00 14.46 19.23
CA ARG A 152 10.49 15.77 18.76
C ARG A 152 9.73 15.68 17.45
N THR A 153 8.95 16.70 17.15
CA THR A 153 8.38 16.93 15.83
C THR A 153 9.09 18.09 15.15
N LEU A 154 9.69 17.84 13.99
CA LEU A 154 10.20 18.89 13.12
C LEU A 154 9.02 19.61 12.48
N SER A 155 9.11 20.92 12.36
CA SER A 155 8.05 21.77 11.84
C SER A 155 8.62 22.83 10.91
N ILE A 156 8.32 22.68 9.61
CA ILE A 156 8.96 23.43 8.53
C ILE A 156 7.90 24.19 7.75
N PRO A 157 7.82 25.53 7.87
CA PRO A 157 6.91 26.32 7.04
C PRO A 157 7.26 26.22 5.56
N ALA A 158 6.25 26.34 4.69
CA ALA A 158 6.48 26.45 3.25
C ALA A 158 7.40 27.64 2.93
N GLY A 159 8.32 27.46 1.99
CA GLY A 159 9.30 28.46 1.59
C GLY A 159 10.51 28.57 2.53
N ALA A 160 10.56 27.78 3.61
CA ALA A 160 11.70 27.81 4.53
C ALA A 160 12.85 26.94 4.03
N SER A 161 14.07 27.46 4.22
CA SER A 161 15.33 26.72 4.05
C SER A 161 16.00 26.40 5.39
N GLU A 162 15.33 26.69 6.50
CA GLU A 162 15.82 26.41 7.85
C GLU A 162 14.72 25.88 8.75
N PHE A 163 15.10 25.07 9.73
CA PHE A 163 14.19 24.50 10.72
C PHE A 163 14.93 24.23 12.04
N GLU A 164 14.17 24.20 13.13
CA GLU A 164 14.70 23.82 14.44
C GLU A 164 14.82 22.29 14.53
N SER A 165 16.04 21.81 14.76
CA SER A 165 16.33 20.45 15.21
C SER A 165 16.67 20.48 16.71
N GLY A 166 16.73 19.33 17.38
CA GLY A 166 17.13 19.32 18.81
C GLY A 166 18.54 19.86 19.09
N ASP A 167 19.37 19.92 18.08
CA ASP A 167 20.73 20.42 18.13
C ASP A 167 20.85 21.91 17.72
N GLY A 168 19.69 22.58 17.54
CA GLY A 168 19.59 23.98 17.11
C GLY A 168 19.08 24.14 15.69
N THR A 169 19.13 25.37 15.16
CA THR A 169 18.66 25.68 13.81
C THR A 169 19.56 25.01 12.77
N GLN A 170 18.94 24.24 11.88
CA GLN A 170 19.56 23.62 10.70
C GLN A 170 19.19 24.42 9.46
N THR A 171 20.14 24.68 8.58
CA THR A 171 19.94 25.45 7.34
C THR A 171 20.31 24.59 6.13
N ARG A 172 19.53 24.70 5.05
CA ARG A 172 19.82 24.14 3.73
C ARG A 172 20.05 25.26 2.73
N ASP A 173 20.68 24.97 1.62
CA ASP A 173 20.89 25.92 0.51
C ASP A 173 19.72 25.91 -0.51
N TYR A 174 18.65 25.20 -0.17
CA TYR A 174 17.39 25.09 -0.93
C TYR A 174 16.18 25.26 0.00
N GLU A 175 15.03 25.60 -0.58
CA GLU A 175 13.75 25.57 0.12
C GLU A 175 13.34 24.11 0.35
N ILE A 176 13.06 23.72 1.59
CA ILE A 176 12.74 22.32 1.94
C ILE A 176 11.37 21.92 1.39
N VAL A 177 10.41 22.82 1.47
CA VAL A 177 9.06 22.64 0.97
C VAL A 177 8.63 23.86 0.16
N LYS A 178 8.09 23.62 -1.03
CA LYS A 178 7.49 24.63 -1.91
C LYS A 178 6.02 24.38 -2.10
N VAL A 179 5.26 25.45 -2.28
CA VAL A 179 3.83 25.35 -2.66
C VAL A 179 3.63 26.06 -3.99
N GLU A 180 3.21 25.29 -5.00
CA GLU A 180 2.86 25.82 -6.31
C GLU A 180 1.49 25.28 -6.75
N ASN A 181 0.59 26.18 -7.15
CA ASN A 181 -0.76 25.82 -7.59
C ASN A 181 -1.49 24.88 -6.59
N ASP A 182 -1.45 25.24 -5.31
CA ASP A 182 -2.03 24.50 -4.18
C ASP A 182 -1.45 23.08 -3.98
N THR A 183 -0.34 22.76 -4.62
CA THR A 183 0.40 21.50 -4.42
C THR A 183 1.68 21.77 -3.63
N ALA A 184 1.89 21.03 -2.56
CA ALA A 184 3.14 21.04 -1.81
C ALA A 184 4.17 20.12 -2.47
N TYR A 185 5.41 20.56 -2.59
CA TYR A 185 6.53 19.82 -3.18
C TYR A 185 7.66 19.76 -2.17
N LEU A 186 8.20 18.59 -1.92
CA LEU A 186 9.28 18.33 -0.99
C LEU A 186 10.60 18.12 -1.74
N ALA A 187 11.66 18.75 -1.26
CA ALA A 187 13.01 18.53 -1.75
C ALA A 187 13.45 17.08 -1.47
N LEU A 188 13.84 16.33 -2.51
CA LEU A 188 14.20 14.91 -2.37
C LEU A 188 15.46 14.70 -1.54
N ASP A 189 16.40 15.66 -1.54
CA ASP A 189 17.57 15.58 -0.68
C ASP A 189 17.19 15.68 0.80
N PHE A 190 16.16 16.48 1.15
CA PHE A 190 15.59 16.50 2.50
C PHE A 190 14.86 15.21 2.83
N VAL A 191 14.04 14.69 1.92
CA VAL A 191 13.33 13.40 2.13
C VAL A 191 14.32 12.28 2.39
N LYS A 192 15.44 12.25 1.68
CA LYS A 192 16.52 11.26 1.85
C LYS A 192 17.19 11.30 3.22
N GLU A 193 17.25 12.46 3.87
CA GLU A 193 17.82 12.57 5.23
C GLU A 193 17.02 11.75 6.26
N TYR A 194 15.72 11.55 6.01
CA TYR A 194 14.78 10.89 6.93
C TYR A 194 14.22 9.58 6.38
N THR A 195 14.81 9.05 5.31
CA THR A 195 14.29 7.86 4.64
C THR A 195 15.43 6.92 4.24
N ASP A 196 15.26 5.62 4.51
CA ASP A 196 16.17 4.59 4.00
C ASP A 196 15.98 4.41 2.50
N MET A 197 16.55 5.31 1.71
CA MET A 197 16.46 5.29 0.26
C MET A 197 17.78 5.60 -0.43
N SER A 198 17.93 5.17 -1.70
CA SER A 198 18.90 5.76 -2.62
C SER A 198 18.21 6.72 -3.57
N LEU A 199 18.93 7.76 -3.97
CA LEU A 199 18.52 8.75 -4.96
C LEU A 199 19.65 8.96 -5.95
N ASP A 200 19.40 8.59 -7.21
CA ASP A 200 20.31 8.78 -8.34
C ASP A 200 19.64 9.66 -9.40
N VAL A 201 20.39 10.63 -9.93
CA VAL A 201 19.86 11.59 -10.92
C VAL A 201 20.56 11.39 -12.26
N TYR A 202 19.79 11.41 -13.34
CA TYR A 202 20.26 11.22 -14.72
C TYR A 202 19.68 12.30 -15.64
N GLU A 203 20.36 12.51 -16.76
CA GLU A 203 19.96 13.47 -17.79
C GLU A 203 19.52 12.75 -19.09
N ASN A 204 18.89 13.50 -19.98
CA ASN A 204 18.46 13.06 -21.33
C ASN A 204 17.44 11.88 -21.34
N PRO A 205 16.22 12.06 -20.84
CA PRO A 205 15.67 13.25 -20.18
C PRO A 205 16.11 13.35 -18.72
N ASP A 206 15.88 14.52 -18.11
CA ASP A 206 16.07 14.69 -16.66
C ASP A 206 15.17 13.72 -15.92
N ARG A 207 15.77 12.87 -15.07
CA ARG A 207 15.06 11.84 -14.31
C ARG A 207 15.78 11.49 -13.03
N ALA A 208 15.00 11.07 -12.05
CA ALA A 208 15.52 10.55 -10.79
C ALA A 208 15.04 9.11 -10.55
N VAL A 209 15.91 8.32 -9.95
CA VAL A 209 15.65 6.94 -9.55
C VAL A 209 15.71 6.87 -8.04
N ILE A 210 14.58 6.56 -7.43
CA ILE A 210 14.42 6.41 -5.98
C ILE A 210 14.24 4.93 -5.69
N ILE A 211 15.04 4.37 -4.78
CA ILE A 211 14.95 2.98 -4.35
C ILE A 211 14.79 2.94 -2.84
N THR A 212 13.64 2.47 -2.39
CA THR A 212 13.32 2.22 -0.98
C THR A 212 13.41 0.73 -0.64
N ASN A 213 13.27 -0.16 -1.63
CA ASN A 213 13.40 -1.60 -1.44
C ASN A 213 14.78 -1.98 -0.88
N LYS A 214 14.79 -2.76 0.20
CA LYS A 214 16.02 -3.28 0.83
C LYS A 214 16.60 -4.45 0.05
N GLU A 215 15.76 -5.28 -0.57
CA GLU A 215 16.17 -6.46 -1.32
C GLU A 215 15.60 -6.43 -2.74
N GLU A 216 16.44 -6.69 -3.73
CA GLU A 216 16.06 -6.75 -5.13
C GLU A 216 16.72 -7.93 -5.84
N ASN A 217 16.06 -8.48 -6.87
CA ASN A 217 16.60 -9.57 -7.68
C ASN A 217 17.43 -9.03 -8.84
N HIS A 218 18.72 -9.17 -8.77
CA HIS A 218 19.67 -8.67 -9.76
C HIS A 218 20.11 -9.75 -10.74
N ALA A 219 20.30 -9.40 -12.02
CA ALA A 219 20.86 -10.27 -13.03
C ALA A 219 21.88 -9.53 -13.90
N THR A 220 23.01 -10.21 -14.19
CA THR A 220 24.03 -9.68 -15.08
C THR A 220 23.64 -9.90 -16.54
N VAL A 221 23.83 -8.92 -17.38
CA VAL A 221 23.63 -8.98 -18.83
C VAL A 221 24.75 -9.78 -19.50
N ASN A 222 24.42 -10.89 -20.17
CA ASN A 222 25.39 -11.80 -20.80
C ASN A 222 25.87 -11.34 -22.17
N LYS A 223 25.07 -10.52 -22.88
CA LYS A 223 25.36 -9.95 -24.19
C LYS A 223 24.61 -8.65 -24.40
N ASN A 224 25.17 -7.73 -25.19
CA ASN A 224 24.51 -6.48 -25.54
C ASN A 224 23.09 -6.74 -26.07
N THR A 225 22.13 -6.00 -25.57
CA THR A 225 20.71 -6.12 -25.93
C THR A 225 19.98 -4.81 -25.72
N GLU A 226 18.77 -4.74 -26.25
CA GLU A 226 17.89 -3.58 -26.19
C GLU A 226 16.82 -3.84 -25.11
N VAL A 227 16.56 -2.85 -24.28
CA VAL A 227 15.38 -2.81 -23.40
C VAL A 227 14.22 -2.20 -24.19
N ARG A 228 13.09 -2.87 -24.24
CA ARG A 228 11.91 -2.48 -25.02
C ARG A 228 10.72 -2.20 -24.12
N ILE A 229 9.81 -1.34 -24.57
CA ILE A 229 8.59 -0.99 -23.79
C ILE A 229 7.76 -2.24 -23.45
N LEU A 230 7.59 -3.15 -24.42
CA LEU A 230 6.81 -4.39 -24.27
C LEU A 230 7.66 -5.61 -24.65
N GLY A 231 7.27 -6.79 -24.14
CA GLY A 231 7.88 -8.08 -24.44
C GLY A 231 7.65 -8.50 -25.91
N GLY A 232 8.32 -7.86 -26.86
CA GLY A 232 8.19 -8.16 -28.28
C GLY A 232 9.24 -7.48 -29.16
N ILE A 233 9.74 -8.20 -30.17
CA ILE A 233 10.76 -7.66 -31.10
C ILE A 233 10.28 -6.47 -31.94
N LYS A 234 8.98 -6.18 -31.93
CA LYS A 234 8.38 -5.04 -32.64
C LYS A 234 8.16 -3.83 -31.76
N SER A 235 8.25 -4.00 -30.44
CA SER A 235 8.11 -2.91 -29.48
C SER A 235 9.25 -1.90 -29.64
N PRO A 236 9.00 -0.59 -29.46
CA PRO A 236 10.03 0.44 -29.46
C PRO A 236 11.12 0.17 -28.40
N ILE A 237 12.31 0.66 -28.67
CA ILE A 237 13.50 0.53 -27.82
C ILE A 237 13.53 1.71 -26.86
N LEU A 238 13.63 1.45 -25.57
CA LEU A 238 13.80 2.45 -24.51
C LEU A 238 15.27 2.84 -24.36
N THR A 239 16.13 1.83 -24.25
CA THR A 239 17.57 2.01 -24.05
C THR A 239 18.33 0.76 -24.45
N ASP A 240 19.63 0.89 -24.65
CA ASP A 240 20.56 -0.21 -24.88
C ASP A 240 21.28 -0.56 -23.57
N ILE A 241 21.45 -1.84 -23.31
CA ILE A 241 22.27 -2.34 -22.22
C ILE A 241 23.40 -3.23 -22.74
N SER A 242 24.55 -3.12 -22.11
CA SER A 242 25.77 -3.79 -22.52
C SER A 242 26.01 -5.08 -21.75
N LYS A 243 26.86 -5.94 -22.32
CA LYS A 243 27.37 -7.10 -21.59
C LYS A 243 28.06 -6.66 -20.31
N SER A 244 27.79 -7.36 -19.23
CA SER A 244 28.26 -7.13 -17.86
C SER A 244 27.53 -6.01 -17.10
N ASP A 245 26.59 -5.30 -17.73
CA ASP A 245 25.68 -4.44 -16.99
C ASP A 245 24.85 -5.28 -16.02
N ASP A 246 24.43 -4.65 -14.93
CA ASP A 246 23.53 -5.23 -13.95
C ASP A 246 22.13 -4.62 -14.11
N VAL A 247 21.10 -5.45 -13.98
CA VAL A 247 19.70 -5.03 -14.05
C VAL A 247 18.89 -5.71 -12.94
N VAL A 248 17.89 -5.01 -12.44
CA VAL A 248 16.91 -5.61 -11.52
C VAL A 248 15.86 -6.37 -12.33
N VAL A 249 15.62 -7.61 -11.97
CA VAL A 249 14.57 -8.46 -12.56
C VAL A 249 13.29 -8.29 -11.77
N ILE A 250 12.27 -7.75 -12.42
CA ILE A 250 10.97 -7.48 -11.80
C ILE A 250 10.04 -8.67 -11.98
N GLU A 251 9.99 -9.23 -13.22
CA GLU A 251 9.03 -10.27 -13.57
C GLU A 251 9.55 -11.15 -14.71
N GLU A 252 9.21 -12.43 -14.67
CA GLU A 252 9.43 -13.37 -15.78
C GLU A 252 8.18 -13.45 -16.66
N ALA A 253 8.31 -13.07 -17.94
CA ALA A 253 7.23 -13.02 -18.93
C ALA A 253 7.52 -13.93 -20.13
N GLY A 254 7.70 -15.24 -19.89
CA GLY A 254 8.01 -16.24 -20.90
C GLY A 254 9.39 -16.05 -21.54
N ASP A 255 9.44 -15.76 -22.86
CA ASP A 255 10.71 -15.50 -23.57
C ASP A 255 11.33 -14.12 -23.23
N TRP A 256 10.67 -13.34 -22.39
CA TRP A 256 11.06 -11.99 -21.98
C TRP A 256 11.13 -11.89 -20.47
N MET A 257 11.98 -10.98 -20.00
CA MET A 257 12.09 -10.57 -18.61
C MET A 257 11.76 -9.08 -18.52
N LYS A 258 10.89 -8.67 -17.60
CA LYS A 258 10.70 -7.27 -17.23
C LYS A 258 11.82 -6.89 -16.29
N VAL A 259 12.54 -5.83 -16.64
CA VAL A 259 13.73 -5.40 -15.90
C VAL A 259 13.69 -3.89 -15.65
N ARG A 260 14.37 -3.46 -14.59
CA ARG A 260 14.76 -2.07 -14.37
C ARG A 260 16.27 -1.93 -14.62
N THR A 261 16.64 -0.95 -15.43
CA THR A 261 18.05 -0.58 -15.63
C THR A 261 18.52 0.32 -14.49
N LYS A 262 19.84 0.43 -14.31
CA LYS A 262 20.44 1.31 -13.31
C LYS A 262 19.95 2.76 -13.42
N ASP A 263 19.74 3.24 -14.64
CA ASP A 263 19.29 4.59 -14.95
C ASP A 263 17.77 4.74 -15.06
N GLY A 264 17.01 3.78 -14.52
CA GLY A 264 15.58 3.90 -14.25
C GLY A 264 14.63 3.49 -15.36
N TYR A 265 15.12 2.99 -16.52
CA TYR A 265 14.20 2.46 -17.51
C TYR A 265 13.64 1.11 -17.10
N ILE A 266 12.33 0.97 -17.13
CA ILE A 266 11.61 -0.28 -16.87
C ILE A 266 11.06 -0.81 -18.19
N GLY A 267 11.49 -1.99 -18.60
CA GLY A 267 11.07 -2.58 -19.87
C GLY A 267 11.43 -4.04 -19.96
N TYR A 268 11.41 -4.56 -21.19
CA TYR A 268 11.56 -5.98 -21.43
C TYR A 268 12.83 -6.28 -22.23
N VAL A 269 13.55 -7.30 -21.77
CA VAL A 269 14.68 -7.89 -22.48
C VAL A 269 14.41 -9.37 -22.73
N LYS A 270 15.08 -9.97 -23.74
CA LYS A 270 14.96 -11.43 -23.97
C LYS A 270 15.58 -12.19 -22.81
N SER A 271 14.88 -13.17 -22.25
CA SER A 271 15.32 -13.97 -21.09
C SER A 271 16.71 -14.58 -21.30
N ASN A 272 17.05 -15.02 -22.54
CA ASN A 272 18.35 -15.59 -22.87
C ASN A 272 19.51 -14.58 -22.93
N THR A 273 19.25 -13.29 -22.69
CA THR A 273 20.30 -12.26 -22.61
C THR A 273 20.79 -12.02 -21.19
N LEU A 274 20.09 -12.55 -20.20
CA LEU A 274 20.40 -12.38 -18.80
C LEU A 274 21.02 -13.66 -18.20
N GLY A 275 21.80 -13.48 -17.16
CA GLY A 275 22.24 -14.53 -16.23
C GLY A 275 21.11 -14.94 -15.29
N LYS A 276 21.41 -15.82 -14.36
CA LYS A 276 20.49 -16.16 -13.27
C LYS A 276 20.35 -14.97 -12.32
N SER A 277 19.14 -14.65 -11.95
CA SER A 277 18.88 -13.64 -10.92
C SER A 277 19.32 -14.12 -9.54
N LYS A 278 19.72 -13.17 -8.71
CA LYS A 278 20.09 -13.37 -7.30
C LYS A 278 19.56 -12.20 -6.50
N SER A 279 19.00 -12.49 -5.33
CA SER A 279 18.67 -11.45 -4.36
C SER A 279 19.95 -10.74 -3.91
N GLN A 280 19.90 -9.43 -3.85
CA GLN A 280 20.95 -8.56 -3.32
C GLN A 280 20.30 -7.56 -2.38
N THR A 281 20.95 -7.33 -1.25
CA THR A 281 20.53 -6.32 -0.28
C THR A 281 21.22 -4.99 -0.61
N ARG A 282 20.44 -3.90 -0.67
CA ARG A 282 20.98 -2.55 -0.86
C ARG A 282 21.80 -2.14 0.37
N GLU A 283 23.00 -1.65 0.14
CA GLU A 283 23.79 -1.02 1.20
C GLU A 283 23.16 0.33 1.56
N SER A 284 22.99 0.59 2.85
CA SER A 284 22.44 1.83 3.37
C SER A 284 23.25 2.35 4.55
N GLU A 285 23.50 3.65 4.57
CA GLU A 285 24.08 4.36 5.71
C GLU A 285 22.99 4.95 6.62
N TYR A 286 21.71 4.88 6.22
CA TYR A 286 20.59 5.36 7.00
C TYR A 286 20.46 4.59 8.32
N LYS A 287 20.20 5.30 9.38
CA LYS A 287 19.93 4.71 10.69
C LYS A 287 18.50 5.01 11.07
N GLU A 288 17.72 3.96 11.16
CA GLU A 288 16.35 4.05 11.65
C GLU A 288 16.35 4.66 13.06
N PRO A 289 15.52 5.66 13.33
CA PRO A 289 15.35 6.19 14.68
C PRO A 289 14.83 5.11 15.63
N GLU A 290 15.46 4.99 16.81
CA GLU A 290 15.00 4.03 17.82
C GLU A 290 13.90 4.66 18.69
N TYR A 291 12.73 4.05 18.72
CA TYR A 291 11.62 4.41 19.58
C TYR A 291 11.73 3.64 20.90
N THR A 292 11.90 4.37 22.00
CA THR A 292 11.85 3.78 23.33
C THR A 292 10.41 3.68 23.79
N ASN A 293 10.06 2.53 24.37
CA ASN A 293 8.72 2.24 24.87
C ASN A 293 8.78 1.97 26.36
N ILE A 294 7.71 2.36 27.08
CA ILE A 294 7.52 2.04 28.50
C ILE A 294 6.81 0.68 28.56
N GLN A 295 7.60 -0.40 28.63
CA GLN A 295 7.06 -1.73 28.82
C GLN A 295 7.13 -2.10 30.30
N LYS A 296 6.04 -2.70 30.81
CA LYS A 296 5.97 -3.23 32.16
C LYS A 296 6.57 -4.64 32.21
N ASP A 297 7.12 -5.00 33.34
CA ASP A 297 7.67 -6.34 33.60
C ASP A 297 6.58 -7.35 34.08
N TYR A 298 5.32 -6.95 33.99
CA TYR A 298 4.13 -7.74 34.30
C TYR A 298 3.10 -7.59 33.16
N LYS A 299 2.17 -8.55 33.08
CA LYS A 299 1.03 -8.43 32.14
C LYS A 299 0.06 -7.38 32.63
N ILE A 300 -0.37 -6.51 31.74
CA ILE A 300 -1.35 -5.48 32.03
C ILE A 300 -2.72 -6.14 32.28
N ASN A 301 -3.37 -5.76 33.34
CA ASN A 301 -4.78 -6.01 33.62
C ASN A 301 -5.42 -4.63 33.83
N LEU A 302 -6.02 -4.09 32.74
CA LEU A 302 -6.58 -2.75 32.71
C LEU A 302 -8.11 -2.85 32.82
N ALA A 303 -8.75 -1.98 33.59
CA ALA A 303 -10.19 -1.85 33.49
C ALA A 303 -10.61 -0.38 33.24
N TRP A 304 -11.51 -0.19 32.30
CA TRP A 304 -12.10 1.13 32.10
C TRP A 304 -13.14 1.45 33.17
N HIS A 305 -13.03 2.65 33.72
CA HIS A 305 -13.99 3.20 34.64
C HIS A 305 -14.76 4.36 34.00
N GLN A 306 -16.02 4.17 33.71
CA GLN A 306 -16.87 5.21 33.13
C GLN A 306 -17.19 6.29 34.18
N VAL A 307 -16.49 7.43 34.08
CA VAL A 307 -16.67 8.60 34.94
C VAL A 307 -17.44 9.66 34.19
N THR A 308 -18.66 9.96 34.61
CA THR A 308 -19.57 10.91 33.91
C THR A 308 -19.70 12.26 34.59
N SER A 309 -19.11 12.44 35.77
CA SER A 309 -19.13 13.70 36.52
C SER A 309 -18.00 13.75 37.53
N GLN A 310 -17.64 14.93 38.03
CA GLN A 310 -16.65 15.09 39.09
C GLN A 310 -17.05 14.31 40.37
N ALA A 311 -18.34 14.23 40.70
CA ALA A 311 -18.82 13.47 41.85
C ALA A 311 -18.63 11.95 41.69
N ALA A 312 -18.61 11.44 40.45
CA ALA A 312 -18.39 10.02 40.20
C ALA A 312 -16.97 9.56 40.59
N ASN A 313 -15.99 10.46 40.61
CA ASN A 313 -14.63 10.18 41.05
C ASN A 313 -14.56 9.69 42.52
N GLU A 314 -15.48 10.15 43.38
CA GLU A 314 -15.53 9.78 44.81
C GLU A 314 -15.78 8.28 45.04
N ASN A 315 -16.29 7.57 44.00
CA ASN A 315 -16.62 6.14 44.10
C ASN A 315 -15.43 5.21 43.82
N VAL A 316 -14.27 5.72 43.42
CA VAL A 316 -13.13 4.90 42.99
C VAL A 316 -12.76 3.82 44.00
N ALA A 317 -12.69 4.15 45.28
CA ALA A 317 -12.35 3.19 46.33
C ALA A 317 -13.34 2.01 46.41
N SER A 318 -14.63 2.26 46.19
CA SER A 318 -15.65 1.20 46.21
C SER A 318 -15.63 0.37 44.93
N VAL A 319 -15.33 0.99 43.78
CA VAL A 319 -15.26 0.33 42.47
C VAL A 319 -14.08 -0.64 42.41
N ILE A 320 -12.91 -0.24 42.93
CA ILE A 320 -11.72 -1.10 42.92
C ILE A 320 -11.67 -2.12 44.10
N ALA A 321 -12.50 -1.97 45.14
CA ALA A 321 -12.46 -2.85 46.30
C ALA A 321 -12.75 -4.33 46.01
N GLY A 322 -13.47 -4.62 44.91
CA GLY A 322 -13.81 -5.97 44.46
C GLY A 322 -12.84 -6.56 43.45
N THR A 323 -11.87 -5.78 42.94
CA THR A 323 -10.94 -6.23 41.89
C THR A 323 -9.75 -6.96 42.52
N SER A 324 -9.33 -8.05 41.87
CA SER A 324 -8.15 -8.81 42.29
C SER A 324 -7.22 -8.98 41.09
N GLY A 325 -5.96 -8.56 41.24
CA GLY A 325 -4.98 -8.65 40.15
C GLY A 325 -5.12 -7.56 39.09
N LEU A 326 -6.01 -6.57 39.30
CA LEU A 326 -6.02 -5.36 38.47
C LEU A 326 -4.69 -4.62 38.65
N THR A 327 -4.13 -4.11 37.54
CA THR A 327 -2.86 -3.35 37.55
C THR A 327 -3.07 -1.90 37.19
N THR A 328 -4.09 -1.63 36.39
CA THR A 328 -4.31 -0.33 35.75
C THR A 328 -5.80 0.01 35.73
N ILE A 329 -6.13 1.25 36.03
CA ILE A 329 -7.50 1.76 35.86
C ILE A 329 -7.47 2.91 34.83
N SER A 330 -8.40 2.89 33.87
CA SER A 330 -8.52 3.92 32.83
C SER A 330 -9.85 4.66 32.95
N PRO A 331 -9.90 5.80 33.69
CA PRO A 331 -11.11 6.59 33.81
C PRO A 331 -11.37 7.42 32.53
N THR A 332 -12.64 7.48 32.10
CA THR A 332 -13.10 8.28 30.94
C THR A 332 -13.16 9.76 31.32
N TRP A 333 -12.02 10.44 31.32
CA TRP A 333 -11.91 11.78 31.92
C TRP A 333 -11.88 12.92 30.92
N PHE A 334 -11.40 12.67 29.70
CA PHE A 334 -11.15 13.73 28.75
C PHE A 334 -12.00 13.54 27.48
N SER A 335 -12.58 14.62 26.99
CA SER A 335 -13.31 14.62 25.71
C SER A 335 -12.98 15.91 24.94
N ILE A 336 -12.83 15.81 23.61
CA ILE A 336 -12.65 16.97 22.76
C ILE A 336 -13.93 17.82 22.78
N GLN A 337 -13.81 19.12 23.04
CA GLN A 337 -14.96 20.02 23.21
C GLN A 337 -15.21 20.91 21.98
N ASP A 338 -14.19 21.34 21.29
CA ASP A 338 -14.28 22.24 20.15
C ASP A 338 -13.20 21.99 19.10
N THR A 339 -13.33 22.65 17.95
CA THR A 339 -12.38 22.51 16.82
C THR A 339 -11.03 23.17 17.04
N ASN A 340 -10.84 23.95 18.12
CA ASN A 340 -9.53 24.48 18.51
C ASN A 340 -8.73 23.49 19.36
N GLY A 341 -9.25 22.30 19.60
CA GLY A 341 -8.63 21.28 20.44
C GLY A 341 -8.75 21.57 21.94
N THR A 342 -9.77 22.32 22.39
CA THR A 342 -10.10 22.42 23.81
C THR A 342 -10.64 21.08 24.28
N ILE A 343 -10.20 20.60 25.46
CA ILE A 343 -10.74 19.39 26.07
C ILE A 343 -11.56 19.72 27.33
N THR A 344 -12.56 18.90 27.62
CA THR A 344 -13.14 18.82 28.95
C THR A 344 -12.31 17.91 29.82
N SER A 345 -12.25 18.14 31.11
CA SER A 345 -11.51 17.31 32.06
C SER A 345 -12.34 17.00 33.29
N LEU A 346 -12.39 15.73 33.65
CA LEU A 346 -12.88 15.22 34.93
C LEU A 346 -11.75 14.70 35.83
N ALA A 347 -10.49 14.94 35.44
CA ALA A 347 -9.32 14.48 36.19
C ALA A 347 -9.35 14.92 37.65
N ASN A 348 -8.95 14.02 38.53
CA ASN A 348 -9.07 14.21 39.97
C ASN A 348 -7.88 13.59 40.70
N LYS A 349 -7.13 14.41 41.41
CA LYS A 349 -5.92 13.97 42.09
C LYS A 349 -6.23 12.98 43.24
N ASP A 350 -7.31 13.18 43.99
CA ASP A 350 -7.68 12.29 45.09
C ASP A 350 -8.07 10.88 44.59
N TYR A 351 -8.63 10.82 43.37
CA TYR A 351 -8.86 9.56 42.66
C TYR A 351 -7.53 8.84 42.35
N VAL A 352 -6.57 9.55 41.77
CA VAL A 352 -5.24 9.00 41.45
C VAL A 352 -4.54 8.54 42.73
N ASP A 353 -4.51 9.38 43.77
CA ASP A 353 -3.90 9.02 45.04
C ASP A 353 -4.55 7.75 45.66
N THR A 354 -5.87 7.59 45.53
CA THR A 354 -6.60 6.40 46.01
C THR A 354 -6.25 5.15 45.20
N ALA A 355 -6.18 5.26 43.88
CA ALA A 355 -5.76 4.17 42.97
C ALA A 355 -4.30 3.74 43.26
N HIS A 356 -3.38 4.70 43.41
CA HIS A 356 -1.99 4.44 43.77
C HIS A 356 -1.85 3.76 45.14
N GLN A 357 -2.66 4.14 46.14
CA GLN A 357 -2.67 3.46 47.43
C GLN A 357 -3.12 1.99 47.30
N ALA A 358 -3.95 1.67 46.32
CA ALA A 358 -4.34 0.31 45.97
C ALA A 358 -3.32 -0.43 45.08
N GLY A 359 -2.24 0.24 44.69
CA GLY A 359 -1.20 -0.31 43.82
C GLY A 359 -1.54 -0.30 42.32
N LEU A 360 -2.52 0.52 41.89
CA LEU A 360 -2.96 0.64 40.49
C LEU A 360 -2.33 1.86 39.83
N GLU A 361 -1.93 1.71 38.58
CA GLU A 361 -1.64 2.86 37.69
C GLU A 361 -2.96 3.46 37.19
N VAL A 362 -2.91 4.77 36.86
CA VAL A 362 -4.05 5.50 36.28
C VAL A 362 -3.69 6.04 34.91
N TRP A 363 -4.32 5.49 33.85
CA TRP A 363 -4.16 5.98 32.48
C TRP A 363 -5.43 6.74 32.07
N GLY A 364 -5.36 8.08 32.09
CA GLY A 364 -6.52 8.91 31.77
C GLY A 364 -6.96 8.77 30.31
N LEU A 365 -8.22 8.36 30.11
CA LEU A 365 -8.76 8.17 28.77
C LEU A 365 -9.22 9.50 28.17
N ILE A 366 -8.86 9.70 26.90
CA ILE A 366 -9.40 10.76 26.03
C ILE A 366 -10.20 10.16 24.90
N ASP A 367 -11.40 10.71 24.65
CA ASP A 367 -12.31 10.34 23.58
C ASP A 367 -12.66 11.51 22.63
N ASN A 368 -13.28 11.17 21.49
CA ASN A 368 -13.83 12.10 20.50
C ASN A 368 -15.37 11.99 20.37
N PHE A 369 -16.06 11.50 21.40
CA PHE A 369 -17.49 11.15 21.33
C PHE A 369 -18.46 12.34 21.38
N THR A 370 -17.97 13.55 21.46
CA THR A 370 -18.80 14.74 21.48
C THR A 370 -19.38 15.01 20.09
N ASN A 371 -20.62 14.63 19.84
CA ASN A 371 -21.33 14.72 18.56
C ASN A 371 -21.39 16.12 17.91
N GLN A 372 -20.91 17.16 18.58
CA GLN A 372 -20.94 18.55 18.10
C GLN A 372 -19.58 19.00 17.57
N VAL A 373 -18.55 18.15 17.66
CA VAL A 373 -17.18 18.46 17.27
C VAL A 373 -16.83 17.71 15.98
N ASP A 374 -16.36 18.44 15.01
CA ASP A 374 -15.81 17.87 13.78
C ASP A 374 -14.39 17.36 14.05
N THR A 375 -14.25 16.06 14.25
CA THR A 375 -12.96 15.40 14.54
C THR A 375 -11.96 15.63 13.41
N LEU A 376 -12.40 15.65 12.13
CA LEU A 376 -11.52 15.94 11.00
C LEU A 376 -10.93 17.34 11.12
N ALA A 377 -11.77 18.34 11.39
CA ALA A 377 -11.31 19.74 11.55
C ALA A 377 -10.32 19.91 12.70
N VAL A 378 -10.49 19.14 13.79
CA VAL A 378 -9.55 19.13 14.92
C VAL A 378 -8.22 18.49 14.52
N LEU A 379 -8.27 17.26 13.99
CA LEU A 379 -7.07 16.46 13.74
C LEU A 379 -6.26 16.95 12.54
N SER A 380 -6.90 17.59 11.54
CA SER A 380 -6.20 18.15 10.38
C SER A 380 -5.43 19.44 10.67
N ASN A 381 -5.62 20.05 11.84
CA ASN A 381 -4.97 21.31 12.21
C ASN A 381 -3.89 21.09 13.29
N THR A 382 -2.64 21.48 12.99
CA THR A 382 -1.48 21.30 13.88
C THR A 382 -1.67 22.01 15.22
N GLN A 383 -2.20 23.23 15.23
CA GLN A 383 -2.40 23.97 16.47
C GLN A 383 -3.46 23.30 17.35
N SER A 384 -4.53 22.76 16.78
CA SER A 384 -5.59 22.06 17.53
C SER A 384 -5.05 20.77 18.18
N ARG A 385 -4.26 19.98 17.45
CA ARG A 385 -3.56 18.81 18.01
C ARG A 385 -2.63 19.21 19.15
N ALA A 386 -1.81 20.25 18.95
CA ALA A 386 -0.90 20.76 19.98
C ALA A 386 -1.65 21.26 21.22
N ASN A 387 -2.82 21.87 21.07
CA ASN A 387 -3.67 22.30 22.20
C ASN A 387 -4.19 21.12 23.01
N ILE A 388 -4.67 20.05 22.35
CA ILE A 388 -5.08 18.82 23.06
C ILE A 388 -3.92 18.27 23.87
N ILE A 389 -2.77 18.05 23.22
CA ILE A 389 -1.58 17.46 23.82
C ILE A 389 -1.10 18.30 25.03
N SER A 390 -1.02 19.62 24.88
CA SER A 390 -0.60 20.51 25.96
C SER A 390 -1.52 20.45 27.19
N GLN A 391 -2.84 20.37 26.96
CA GLN A 391 -3.81 20.23 28.04
C GLN A 391 -3.69 18.85 28.71
N LEU A 392 -3.56 17.77 27.93
CA LEU A 392 -3.34 16.42 28.49
C LEU A 392 -2.09 16.35 29.37
N MET A 393 -0.97 16.91 28.90
CA MET A 393 0.27 16.95 29.71
C MET A 393 0.10 17.78 30.99
N THR A 394 -0.67 18.86 30.91
CA THR A 394 -0.98 19.70 32.08
C THR A 394 -1.84 18.93 33.10
N GLU A 395 -2.88 18.26 32.64
CA GLU A 395 -3.78 17.44 33.50
C GLU A 395 -3.04 16.24 34.10
N ALA A 396 -2.22 15.54 33.28
CA ALA A 396 -1.41 14.42 33.75
C ALA A 396 -0.47 14.84 34.88
N LYS A 397 0.20 15.96 34.72
CA LYS A 397 1.10 16.51 35.75
C LYS A 397 0.34 16.94 37.02
N ASN A 398 -0.81 17.60 36.85
CA ASN A 398 -1.57 18.13 38.00
C ASN A 398 -2.22 17.01 38.82
N SER A 399 -2.74 15.98 38.18
CA SER A 399 -3.39 14.85 38.84
C SER A 399 -2.44 13.71 39.17
N GLY A 400 -1.27 13.61 38.55
CA GLY A 400 -0.30 12.55 38.80
C GLY A 400 -0.60 11.26 38.04
N LEU A 401 -1.07 11.38 36.76
CA LEU A 401 -1.32 10.23 35.89
C LEU A 401 -0.04 9.46 35.56
N ASP A 402 -0.19 8.16 35.32
CA ASP A 402 0.87 7.25 34.87
C ASP A 402 0.85 7.07 33.33
N GLY A 403 -0.28 7.37 32.70
CA GLY A 403 -0.44 7.23 31.25
C GLY A 403 -1.63 7.98 30.68
N ILE A 404 -1.67 7.99 29.35
CA ILE A 404 -2.79 8.46 28.53
C ILE A 404 -3.29 7.28 27.71
N ASN A 405 -4.60 7.06 27.73
CA ASN A 405 -5.30 6.10 26.88
C ASN A 405 -6.12 6.86 25.85
N VAL A 406 -5.90 6.59 24.57
CA VAL A 406 -6.61 7.26 23.47
C VAL A 406 -7.67 6.33 22.91
N ASP A 407 -8.93 6.74 23.04
CA ASP A 407 -10.11 6.02 22.58
C ASP A 407 -10.87 6.88 21.55
N PHE A 408 -10.26 7.01 20.34
CA PHE A 408 -10.88 7.75 19.25
C PHE A 408 -11.60 6.78 18.32
N GLU A 409 -12.92 6.87 18.34
CA GLU A 409 -13.79 6.07 17.50
C GLU A 409 -14.25 6.82 16.24
N GLN A 410 -14.82 6.06 15.29
CA GLN A 410 -15.37 6.60 14.02
C GLN A 410 -14.35 7.39 13.20
N ILE A 411 -13.07 7.09 13.34
CA ILE A 411 -12.04 7.61 12.44
C ILE A 411 -12.33 7.07 11.05
N THR A 412 -12.49 7.96 10.09
CA THR A 412 -12.71 7.62 8.68
C THR A 412 -11.38 7.51 7.93
N GLU A 413 -11.43 6.98 6.71
CA GLU A 413 -10.25 6.91 5.84
C GLU A 413 -9.65 8.29 5.57
N GLU A 414 -10.48 9.33 5.45
CA GLU A 414 -10.05 10.74 5.30
C GLU A 414 -9.33 11.28 6.55
N MET A 415 -9.64 10.77 7.73
CA MET A 415 -9.01 11.17 8.99
C MET A 415 -7.71 10.42 9.29
N SER A 416 -7.43 9.33 8.59
CA SER A 416 -6.35 8.37 8.89
C SER A 416 -5.00 9.04 9.16
N ASP A 417 -4.52 9.84 8.20
CA ASP A 417 -3.21 10.49 8.28
C ASP A 417 -3.15 11.54 9.39
N HIS A 418 -4.26 12.21 9.64
CA HIS A 418 -4.38 13.21 10.70
C HIS A 418 -4.38 12.54 12.08
N TYR A 419 -5.07 11.40 12.19
CA TYR A 419 -5.12 10.63 13.42
C TYR A 419 -3.76 10.03 13.78
N ILE A 420 -3.11 9.37 12.85
CA ILE A 420 -1.80 8.80 13.15
C ILE A 420 -0.75 9.89 13.42
N GLN A 421 -0.86 11.06 12.79
CA GLN A 421 -0.01 12.20 13.12
C GLN A 421 -0.25 12.71 14.53
N PHE A 422 -1.50 12.77 15.01
CA PHE A 422 -1.81 13.08 16.41
C PHE A 422 -1.16 12.08 17.38
N ILE A 423 -1.27 10.78 17.10
CA ILE A 423 -0.64 9.74 17.94
C ILE A 423 0.89 9.89 17.95
N ARG A 424 1.53 10.18 16.81
CA ARG A 424 2.97 10.45 16.74
C ARG A 424 3.36 11.64 17.64
N GLU A 425 2.67 12.76 17.51
CA GLU A 425 2.93 13.98 18.30
C GLU A 425 2.71 13.75 19.80
N LEU A 426 1.61 13.10 20.16
CA LEU A 426 1.30 12.74 21.55
C LEU A 426 2.37 11.82 22.14
N SER A 427 2.84 10.84 21.38
CA SER A 427 3.86 9.88 21.80
C SER A 427 5.19 10.56 22.21
N VAL A 428 5.56 11.63 21.51
CA VAL A 428 6.74 12.45 21.86
C VAL A 428 6.57 13.05 23.26
N GLU A 429 5.43 13.66 23.52
CA GLU A 429 5.18 14.33 24.81
C GLU A 429 4.97 13.32 25.93
N CYS A 430 4.33 12.17 25.68
CA CYS A 430 4.24 11.07 26.65
C CYS A 430 5.65 10.57 27.05
N ARG A 431 6.54 10.30 26.10
CA ARG A 431 7.92 9.87 26.39
C ARG A 431 8.69 10.91 27.21
N LYS A 432 8.61 12.21 26.86
CA LYS A 432 9.26 13.29 27.61
C LYS A 432 8.78 13.39 29.07
N ASN A 433 7.50 13.06 29.29
CA ASN A 433 6.90 13.14 30.62
C ASN A 433 6.85 11.77 31.34
N GLN A 434 7.43 10.73 30.75
CA GLN A 434 7.45 9.35 31.26
C GLN A 434 6.03 8.78 31.51
N LEU A 435 5.08 9.13 30.64
CA LEU A 435 3.72 8.63 30.64
C LEU A 435 3.59 7.48 29.65
N VAL A 436 2.88 6.44 30.04
CA VAL A 436 2.47 5.37 29.12
C VAL A 436 1.49 5.94 28.10
N LEU A 437 1.66 5.58 26.82
CA LEU A 437 0.69 5.84 25.78
C LEU A 437 0.05 4.51 25.32
N SER A 438 -1.24 4.37 25.53
CA SER A 438 -2.04 3.28 24.96
C SER A 438 -3.09 3.83 23.97
N VAL A 439 -3.40 3.03 22.94
CA VAL A 439 -4.33 3.43 21.87
C VAL A 439 -5.34 2.31 21.66
N ASP A 440 -6.61 2.65 21.76
CA ASP A 440 -7.71 1.72 21.58
C ASP A 440 -8.12 1.65 20.12
N ASN A 441 -8.36 0.45 19.61
CA ASN A 441 -8.72 0.20 18.22
C ASN A 441 -9.84 -0.83 18.14
N TYR A 442 -10.75 -0.65 17.19
CA TYR A 442 -11.63 -1.73 16.77
C TYR A 442 -10.85 -2.91 16.17
N VAL A 443 -11.48 -4.05 16.05
CA VAL A 443 -10.95 -5.20 15.31
C VAL A 443 -10.59 -4.78 13.85
N PRO A 444 -9.42 -5.20 13.32
CA PRO A 444 -8.87 -4.67 12.06
C PRO A 444 -9.77 -4.78 10.83
N GLY A 445 -10.57 -5.83 10.69
CA GLY A 445 -11.33 -6.16 9.47
C GLY A 445 -12.11 -5.01 8.81
N PHE A 446 -12.48 -3.95 9.57
CA PHE A 446 -13.18 -2.77 9.05
C PHE A 446 -12.41 -1.46 9.25
N THR A 447 -11.23 -1.51 9.85
CA THR A 447 -10.48 -0.32 10.31
C THR A 447 -8.99 -0.40 9.97
N SER A 448 -8.63 -0.92 8.79
CA SER A 448 -7.25 -0.99 8.31
C SER A 448 -6.59 0.41 8.26
N HIS A 449 -7.36 1.45 8.03
CA HIS A 449 -6.94 2.83 7.98
C HIS A 449 -6.51 3.44 9.34
N TYR A 450 -6.61 2.70 10.45
CA TYR A 450 -6.08 3.15 11.75
C TYR A 450 -4.55 3.10 11.85
N ASN A 451 -3.86 2.52 10.86
CA ASN A 451 -2.41 2.41 10.79
C ASN A 451 -1.77 1.83 12.06
N ARG A 452 -2.16 0.61 12.41
CA ARG A 452 -1.71 -0.10 13.63
C ARG A 452 -0.22 -0.39 13.62
N GLU A 453 0.38 -0.58 12.44
CA GLU A 453 1.83 -0.77 12.31
C GLU A 453 2.58 0.43 12.90
N GLU A 454 2.21 1.65 12.51
CA GLU A 454 2.83 2.86 13.05
C GLU A 454 2.48 3.09 14.53
N GLN A 455 1.23 2.81 14.94
CA GLN A 455 0.88 2.82 16.36
C GLN A 455 1.76 1.85 17.15
N GLY A 456 1.99 0.64 16.63
CA GLY A 456 2.88 -0.35 17.23
C GLY A 456 4.34 0.12 17.36
N ILE A 457 4.77 1.09 16.56
CA ILE A 457 6.09 1.70 16.67
C ILE A 457 6.11 2.80 17.74
N VAL A 458 5.14 3.72 17.71
CA VAL A 458 5.20 4.96 18.47
C VAL A 458 4.51 4.90 19.84
N ALA A 459 3.48 4.06 20.00
CA ALA A 459 2.79 3.84 21.28
C ALA A 459 3.45 2.72 22.10
N ASP A 460 3.17 2.71 23.41
CA ASP A 460 3.64 1.67 24.31
C ASP A 460 2.75 0.42 24.24
N TYR A 461 1.42 0.63 24.12
CA TYR A 461 0.44 -0.44 23.98
C TYR A 461 -0.62 -0.08 22.94
N VAL A 462 -1.10 -1.13 22.25
CA VAL A 462 -2.22 -1.10 21.32
C VAL A 462 -3.29 -2.03 21.87
N ILE A 463 -4.45 -1.48 22.19
CA ILE A 463 -5.56 -2.22 22.78
C ILE A 463 -6.56 -2.54 21.65
N ILE A 464 -6.95 -3.80 21.56
CA ILE A 464 -8.01 -4.25 20.65
C ILE A 464 -9.32 -4.23 21.44
N MET A 465 -10.32 -3.49 21.00
CA MET A 465 -11.69 -3.63 21.50
C MET A 465 -12.29 -4.93 20.95
N GLY A 466 -11.98 -6.05 21.60
CA GLY A 466 -12.38 -7.40 21.18
C GLY A 466 -13.86 -7.70 21.45
N TYR A 467 -14.72 -6.71 21.24
CA TYR A 467 -16.17 -6.75 21.49
C TYR A 467 -16.90 -5.84 20.49
N ASP A 468 -18.24 -5.76 20.64
CA ASP A 468 -19.17 -5.11 19.72
C ASP A 468 -19.19 -5.73 18.31
N GLU A 469 -18.95 -7.06 18.21
CA GLU A 469 -19.22 -7.85 17.00
C GLU A 469 -20.67 -7.62 16.52
N HIS A 470 -21.62 -7.67 17.47
CA HIS A 470 -22.99 -7.23 17.29
C HIS A 470 -23.31 -6.11 18.30
N TYR A 471 -23.74 -4.96 17.79
CA TYR A 471 -23.97 -3.74 18.54
C TYR A 471 -25.44 -3.24 18.39
N ALA A 472 -25.82 -2.15 19.02
CA ALA A 472 -27.19 -1.64 19.05
C ALA A 472 -27.82 -1.39 17.65
N GLY A 473 -27.02 -1.18 16.61
CA GLY A 473 -27.44 -0.94 15.23
C GLY A 473 -27.39 -2.17 14.33
N SER A 474 -27.04 -3.34 14.85
CA SER A 474 -26.95 -4.57 14.06
C SER A 474 -28.33 -5.00 13.52
N GLU A 475 -28.34 -5.52 12.29
CA GLU A 475 -29.56 -6.01 11.63
C GLU A 475 -30.01 -7.36 12.18
N GLU A 476 -29.12 -8.13 12.79
CA GLU A 476 -29.35 -9.45 13.36
C GLU A 476 -28.90 -9.50 14.81
N ALA A 477 -29.60 -10.28 15.64
CA ALA A 477 -29.19 -10.56 17.01
C ALA A 477 -27.98 -11.49 17.02
N GLY A 478 -26.97 -11.16 17.83
CA GLY A 478 -25.75 -11.96 17.91
C GLY A 478 -24.95 -11.71 19.18
N SER A 479 -23.85 -12.46 19.31
CA SER A 479 -22.85 -12.27 20.37
C SER A 479 -22.17 -10.91 20.25
N VAL A 480 -21.80 -10.30 21.36
CA VAL A 480 -20.95 -9.10 21.37
C VAL A 480 -19.48 -9.44 21.13
N ALA A 481 -19.06 -10.67 21.42
CA ALA A 481 -17.67 -11.11 21.32
C ALA A 481 -17.58 -12.64 21.17
N SER A 482 -17.89 -13.18 20.00
CA SER A 482 -17.67 -14.58 19.73
C SER A 482 -16.18 -14.94 19.71
N ILE A 483 -15.86 -16.21 19.98
CA ILE A 483 -14.45 -16.63 20.03
C ILE A 483 -13.71 -16.43 18.70
N ASP A 484 -14.40 -16.63 17.57
CA ASP A 484 -13.81 -16.43 16.24
C ASP A 484 -13.51 -14.94 15.99
N PHE A 485 -14.41 -14.04 16.39
CA PHE A 485 -14.21 -12.59 16.30
C PHE A 485 -13.00 -12.11 17.13
N VAL A 486 -12.89 -12.59 18.38
CA VAL A 486 -11.75 -12.27 19.25
C VAL A 486 -10.45 -12.79 18.66
N LYS A 487 -10.45 -14.03 18.15
CA LYS A 487 -9.26 -14.64 17.56
C LYS A 487 -8.83 -13.94 16.26
N GLU A 488 -9.77 -13.55 15.42
CA GLU A 488 -9.52 -12.78 14.21
C GLU A 488 -8.90 -11.41 14.56
N GLY A 489 -9.51 -10.68 15.50
CA GLY A 489 -8.97 -9.40 15.97
C GLY A 489 -7.53 -9.50 16.47
N ILE A 490 -7.22 -10.53 17.25
CA ILE A 490 -5.87 -10.77 17.76
C ILE A 490 -4.91 -11.10 16.61
N THR A 491 -5.25 -12.04 15.74
CA THR A 491 -4.34 -12.51 14.69
C THR A 491 -4.05 -11.44 13.65
N GLU A 492 -5.04 -10.65 13.26
CA GLU A 492 -4.87 -9.54 12.33
C GLU A 492 -4.03 -8.41 12.96
N THR A 493 -4.27 -8.06 14.24
CA THR A 493 -3.45 -7.05 14.91
C THR A 493 -2.00 -7.51 15.07
N LEU A 494 -1.75 -8.78 15.36
CA LEU A 494 -0.39 -9.33 15.47
C LEU A 494 0.38 -9.37 14.15
N ALA A 495 -0.30 -9.21 13.02
CA ALA A 495 0.38 -9.05 11.73
C ALA A 495 1.06 -7.67 11.60
N GLU A 496 0.61 -6.67 12.36
CA GLU A 496 1.06 -5.28 12.32
C GLU A 496 1.80 -4.84 13.59
N VAL A 497 1.43 -5.38 14.76
CA VAL A 497 1.89 -4.93 16.08
C VAL A 497 2.61 -6.07 16.83
N PRO A 498 3.79 -5.83 17.43
CA PRO A 498 4.47 -6.82 18.26
C PRO A 498 3.59 -7.25 19.46
N LYS A 499 3.55 -8.56 19.74
CA LYS A 499 2.67 -9.17 20.77
C LYS A 499 2.85 -8.59 22.16
N GLU A 500 4.06 -8.16 22.50
CA GLU A 500 4.40 -7.54 23.78
C GLU A 500 3.79 -6.14 23.96
N LYS A 501 3.14 -5.60 22.94
CA LYS A 501 2.40 -4.35 22.98
C LYS A 501 0.90 -4.52 22.81
N VAL A 502 0.43 -5.71 22.45
CA VAL A 502 -0.99 -5.96 22.18
C VAL A 502 -1.72 -6.34 23.46
N ILE A 503 -2.76 -5.61 23.79
CA ILE A 503 -3.72 -5.89 24.85
C ILE A 503 -5.07 -6.20 24.20
N ASN A 504 -5.77 -7.25 24.63
CA ASN A 504 -7.11 -7.55 24.12
C ASN A 504 -8.20 -7.16 25.11
N GLY A 505 -9.19 -6.41 24.61
CA GLY A 505 -10.39 -6.02 25.35
C GLY A 505 -11.35 -7.19 25.54
N LEU A 506 -11.87 -7.32 26.76
CA LEU A 506 -12.87 -8.28 27.16
C LEU A 506 -14.15 -7.55 27.58
N PRO A 507 -15.34 -7.97 27.10
CA PRO A 507 -16.59 -7.37 27.56
C PRO A 507 -17.04 -7.94 28.92
N PHE A 508 -17.36 -7.07 29.85
CA PHE A 508 -18.13 -7.42 31.06
C PHE A 508 -19.63 -7.19 30.86
N PHE A 509 -20.04 -7.02 29.60
CA PHE A 509 -21.43 -6.83 29.24
C PHE A 509 -21.82 -7.78 28.11
N THR A 510 -23.11 -7.94 27.95
CA THR A 510 -23.70 -8.56 26.75
C THR A 510 -24.90 -7.75 26.29
N ARG A 511 -25.56 -8.20 25.22
CA ARG A 511 -26.81 -7.60 24.72
C ARG A 511 -27.98 -8.53 24.91
N LEU A 512 -28.99 -8.02 25.62
CA LEU A 512 -30.32 -8.63 25.62
C LEU A 512 -31.05 -8.15 24.36
N TRP A 513 -31.19 -9.02 23.38
CA TRP A 513 -31.87 -8.75 22.12
C TRP A 513 -33.36 -9.01 22.25
N ILE A 514 -34.17 -8.15 21.62
CA ILE A 514 -35.63 -8.22 21.62
C ILE A 514 -36.12 -8.14 20.19
N GLU A 515 -36.59 -9.26 19.66
CA GLU A 515 -37.25 -9.35 18.35
C GLU A 515 -38.77 -9.17 18.54
N SER A 516 -39.31 -8.09 18.02
CA SER A 516 -40.73 -7.73 18.11
C SER A 516 -41.34 -7.52 16.74
N SER A 517 -42.66 -7.28 16.69
CA SER A 517 -43.34 -6.87 15.45
C SER A 517 -42.89 -5.52 14.92
N GLU A 518 -42.20 -4.71 15.74
CA GLU A 518 -41.67 -3.37 15.38
C GLU A 518 -40.21 -3.44 14.93
N GLY A 519 -39.57 -4.60 15.02
CA GLY A 519 -38.19 -4.83 14.63
C GLY A 519 -37.31 -5.36 15.76
N LEU A 520 -35.99 -5.34 15.51
CA LEU A 520 -34.95 -5.76 16.44
C LEU A 520 -34.49 -4.57 17.26
N THR A 521 -34.45 -4.75 18.59
CA THR A 521 -33.83 -3.83 19.54
C THR A 521 -32.92 -4.57 20.50
N SER A 522 -32.02 -3.87 21.19
CA SER A 522 -31.18 -4.47 22.21
C SER A 522 -30.84 -3.51 23.35
N GLN A 523 -30.52 -4.09 24.48
CA GLN A 523 -30.00 -3.38 25.64
C GLN A 523 -28.68 -4.00 26.08
N ALA A 524 -27.65 -3.17 26.27
CA ALA A 524 -26.39 -3.62 26.90
C ALA A 524 -26.63 -3.76 28.41
N ILE A 525 -26.28 -4.91 28.97
CA ILE A 525 -26.45 -5.25 30.41
C ILE A 525 -25.20 -5.96 30.91
N GLY A 526 -24.86 -5.73 32.19
CA GLY A 526 -23.72 -6.38 32.84
C GLY A 526 -23.94 -7.87 33.11
N MET A 527 -22.89 -8.56 33.51
CA MET A 527 -22.87 -10.01 33.67
C MET A 527 -23.95 -10.52 34.68
N GLU A 528 -24.06 -9.91 35.84
CA GLU A 528 -25.04 -10.33 36.87
C GLU A 528 -26.49 -10.04 36.43
N GLU A 529 -26.72 -8.91 35.74
CA GLU A 529 -28.03 -8.56 35.21
C GLU A 529 -28.45 -9.53 34.08
N ALA A 530 -27.49 -9.96 33.24
CA ALA A 530 -27.74 -10.92 32.18
C ALA A 530 -28.17 -12.30 32.70
N GLU A 531 -27.45 -12.85 33.69
CA GLU A 531 -27.83 -14.09 34.36
C GLU A 531 -29.21 -13.96 35.05
N THR A 532 -29.47 -12.84 35.70
CA THR A 532 -30.74 -12.54 36.33
C THR A 532 -31.89 -12.48 35.33
N ALA A 533 -31.68 -11.89 34.15
CA ALA A 533 -32.69 -11.83 33.10
C ALA A 533 -33.09 -13.23 32.60
N VAL A 534 -32.13 -14.13 32.38
CA VAL A 534 -32.38 -15.52 32.01
C VAL A 534 -33.13 -16.28 33.12
N ALA A 535 -32.69 -16.13 34.35
CA ALA A 535 -33.32 -16.78 35.49
C ALA A 535 -34.77 -16.33 35.71
N ASN A 536 -35.04 -15.03 35.64
CA ASN A 536 -36.39 -14.46 35.78
C ASN A 536 -37.34 -14.90 34.69
N ALA A 537 -36.83 -15.13 33.49
CA ALA A 537 -37.59 -15.69 32.36
C ALA A 537 -37.88 -17.19 32.51
N GLY A 538 -37.24 -17.87 33.47
CA GLY A 538 -37.29 -19.33 33.58
C GLY A 538 -36.67 -20.05 32.41
N ALA A 539 -35.83 -19.35 31.64
CA ALA A 539 -35.08 -19.89 30.52
C ALA A 539 -33.84 -20.66 30.98
N THR A 540 -33.31 -21.50 30.13
CA THR A 540 -32.08 -22.26 30.40
C THR A 540 -31.05 -21.90 29.35
N ALA A 541 -29.90 -21.40 29.80
CA ALA A 541 -28.76 -21.18 28.92
C ALA A 541 -28.05 -22.51 28.63
N SER A 542 -27.55 -22.68 27.43
CA SER A 542 -26.76 -23.81 26.99
C SER A 542 -25.55 -23.35 26.21
N TRP A 543 -24.45 -24.10 26.36
CA TRP A 543 -23.20 -23.79 25.66
C TRP A 543 -23.37 -23.85 24.13
N ASP A 544 -22.97 -22.79 23.46
CA ASP A 544 -22.86 -22.74 22.01
C ASP A 544 -21.38 -22.87 21.61
N ASP A 545 -21.03 -24.00 21.02
CA ASP A 545 -19.66 -24.31 20.59
C ASP A 545 -19.11 -23.32 19.56
N LYS A 546 -20.00 -22.67 18.76
CA LYS A 546 -19.61 -21.74 17.72
C LYS A 546 -19.13 -20.40 18.31
N THR A 547 -19.91 -19.82 19.22
CA THR A 547 -19.55 -18.55 19.87
C THR A 547 -18.67 -18.75 21.09
N GLN A 548 -18.63 -19.98 21.64
CA GLN A 548 -18.06 -20.34 22.93
C GLN A 548 -18.62 -19.49 24.07
N GLN A 549 -19.94 -19.42 24.11
CA GLN A 549 -20.72 -18.70 25.10
C GLN A 549 -21.96 -19.52 25.48
N ASN A 550 -22.52 -19.24 26.65
CA ASN A 550 -23.82 -19.77 27.05
C ASN A 550 -24.93 -18.94 26.39
N TYR A 551 -25.74 -19.57 25.54
CA TYR A 551 -26.84 -18.95 24.79
C TYR A 551 -28.19 -19.31 25.46
N ALA A 552 -29.07 -18.31 25.58
CA ALA A 552 -30.45 -18.50 25.97
C ALA A 552 -31.42 -17.74 25.05
N GLU A 553 -32.58 -18.37 24.83
CA GLU A 553 -33.70 -17.79 24.08
C GLU A 553 -35.01 -18.10 24.79
N TRP A 554 -35.92 -17.12 24.80
CA TRP A 554 -37.27 -17.31 25.33
C TRP A 554 -38.27 -16.37 24.67
N THR A 555 -39.55 -16.67 24.85
CA THR A 555 -40.63 -15.83 24.34
C THR A 555 -41.44 -15.31 25.50
N ALA A 556 -41.69 -13.99 25.54
CA ALA A 556 -42.56 -13.34 26.51
C ALA A 556 -43.25 -12.13 25.87
N ASP A 557 -44.50 -11.88 26.21
CA ASP A 557 -45.29 -10.75 25.75
C ASP A 557 -45.34 -10.58 24.22
N GLY A 558 -45.26 -11.70 23.49
CA GLY A 558 -45.28 -11.74 22.00
C GLY A 558 -43.96 -11.39 21.37
N ASN A 559 -42.89 -11.19 22.10
CA ASN A 559 -41.53 -10.94 21.63
C ASN A 559 -40.64 -12.15 21.85
N THR A 560 -39.59 -12.30 21.03
CA THR A 560 -38.51 -13.26 21.26
C THR A 560 -37.29 -12.54 21.82
N TYR A 561 -36.76 -13.07 22.91
CA TYR A 561 -35.57 -12.58 23.60
C TYR A 561 -34.41 -13.53 23.31
N LYS A 562 -33.23 -12.99 23.00
CA LYS A 562 -32.00 -13.75 22.77
C LYS A 562 -30.85 -13.11 23.51
N ILE A 563 -29.95 -13.93 24.06
CA ILE A 563 -28.78 -13.46 24.78
C ILE A 563 -27.65 -14.49 24.72
N TRP A 564 -26.44 -14.00 24.46
CA TRP A 564 -25.19 -14.73 24.60
C TRP A 564 -24.48 -14.20 25.84
N LEU A 565 -24.38 -15.03 26.90
CA LEU A 565 -23.84 -14.60 28.18
C LEU A 565 -22.32 -14.43 28.10
N GLU A 566 -21.85 -13.31 28.66
CA GLU A 566 -20.48 -13.25 29.15
C GLU A 566 -20.46 -13.74 30.58
N ASP A 567 -19.73 -14.81 30.80
CA ASP A 567 -19.59 -15.48 32.10
C ASP A 567 -18.17 -16.03 32.28
N GLU A 568 -17.89 -16.69 33.39
CA GLU A 568 -16.58 -17.26 33.67
C GLU A 568 -16.12 -18.21 32.56
N GLN A 569 -17.02 -19.02 31.96
CA GLN A 569 -16.68 -19.99 30.92
C GLN A 569 -16.33 -19.32 29.59
N SER A 570 -17.06 -18.29 29.20
CA SER A 570 -16.80 -17.53 27.97
C SER A 570 -15.53 -16.69 28.08
N LEU A 571 -15.30 -16.06 29.23
CA LEU A 571 -14.07 -15.31 29.47
C LEU A 571 -12.85 -16.24 29.51
N GLU A 572 -12.97 -17.44 30.11
CA GLU A 572 -11.90 -18.44 30.09
C GLU A 572 -11.51 -18.84 28.69
N ALA A 573 -12.48 -19.01 27.78
CA ALA A 573 -12.21 -19.34 26.39
C ALA A 573 -11.40 -18.23 25.70
N LYS A 574 -11.74 -16.96 25.91
CA LYS A 574 -11.03 -15.79 25.36
C LYS A 574 -9.63 -15.65 25.97
N LEU A 575 -9.50 -15.79 27.28
CA LEU A 575 -8.22 -15.73 27.99
C LEU A 575 -7.24 -16.83 27.53
N LYS A 576 -7.72 -18.03 27.19
CA LYS A 576 -6.90 -19.10 26.60
C LYS A 576 -6.31 -18.68 25.26
N VAL A 577 -7.08 -18.01 24.40
CA VAL A 577 -6.56 -17.47 23.13
C VAL A 577 -5.50 -16.42 23.40
N MET A 578 -5.75 -15.49 24.32
CA MET A 578 -4.78 -14.44 24.66
C MET A 578 -3.47 -15.02 25.21
N GLN A 579 -3.56 -16.08 26.04
CA GLN A 579 -2.39 -16.80 26.56
C GLN A 579 -1.64 -17.57 25.46
N GLU A 580 -2.36 -18.18 24.49
CA GLU A 580 -1.76 -18.87 23.34
C GLU A 580 -0.86 -17.93 22.53
N TYR A 581 -1.30 -16.68 22.34
CA TYR A 581 -0.53 -15.67 21.60
C TYR A 581 0.45 -14.87 22.48
N ASP A 582 0.45 -15.10 23.81
CA ASP A 582 1.32 -14.42 24.77
C ASP A 582 1.23 -12.89 24.70
N LEU A 583 0.00 -12.37 24.68
CA LEU A 583 -0.28 -10.94 24.61
C LEU A 583 0.24 -10.17 25.82
N ALA A 584 0.39 -8.83 25.70
CA ALA A 584 0.82 -7.94 26.77
C ALA A 584 -0.16 -7.88 27.94
N GLY A 585 -1.44 -8.14 27.73
CA GLY A 585 -2.43 -8.10 28.80
C GLY A 585 -3.87 -8.20 28.34
N ALA A 586 -4.78 -7.90 29.27
CA ALA A 586 -6.21 -7.78 29.07
C ALA A 586 -6.69 -6.37 29.44
N ALA A 587 -7.82 -5.96 28.87
CA ALA A 587 -8.53 -4.72 29.24
C ALA A 587 -10.04 -4.99 29.30
N GLU A 588 -10.73 -4.52 30.30
CA GLU A 588 -12.11 -4.91 30.57
C GLU A 588 -13.08 -3.72 30.47
N TRP A 589 -14.05 -3.84 29.57
CA TRP A 589 -15.14 -2.87 29.45
C TRP A 589 -16.41 -3.43 30.14
N LYS A 590 -16.85 -2.93 31.27
CA LYS A 590 -16.27 -1.89 32.12
C LYS A 590 -16.48 -2.21 33.58
N LEU A 591 -15.77 -1.55 34.49
CA LEU A 591 -15.99 -1.66 35.91
C LEU A 591 -17.44 -1.36 36.30
N GLY A 592 -18.00 -2.19 37.19
CA GLY A 592 -19.39 -2.17 37.63
C GLY A 592 -20.33 -3.02 36.75
N PHE A 593 -19.82 -3.70 35.72
CA PHE A 593 -20.56 -4.68 34.91
C PHE A 593 -20.14 -6.11 35.18
N GLU A 594 -19.01 -6.29 35.82
CA GLU A 594 -18.42 -7.59 36.12
C GLU A 594 -19.11 -8.30 37.31
N LYS A 595 -18.92 -9.61 37.32
CA LYS A 595 -19.08 -10.42 38.55
C LYS A 595 -17.74 -10.51 39.27
N SER A 596 -17.75 -10.49 40.59
CA SER A 596 -16.52 -10.45 41.37
C SER A 596 -15.61 -11.67 41.24
N ASP A 597 -16.12 -12.81 40.77
CA ASP A 597 -15.40 -14.08 40.59
C ASP A 597 -14.47 -14.05 39.34
N VAL A 598 -14.75 -13.21 38.35
CA VAL A 598 -13.96 -13.16 37.11
C VAL A 598 -12.54 -12.63 37.31
N TRP A 599 -12.31 -11.79 38.33
CA TRP A 599 -10.98 -11.22 38.58
C TRP A 599 -9.92 -12.26 38.91
N ALA A 600 -10.30 -13.28 39.68
CA ALA A 600 -9.40 -14.39 40.00
C ALA A 600 -9.04 -15.20 38.76
N LEU A 601 -10.00 -15.42 37.85
CA LEU A 601 -9.80 -16.09 36.60
C LEU A 601 -8.84 -15.29 35.71
N ILE A 602 -9.11 -14.00 35.48
CA ILE A 602 -8.25 -13.13 34.64
C ILE A 602 -6.82 -13.12 35.19
N SER A 603 -6.67 -12.90 36.51
CA SER A 603 -5.36 -12.88 37.15
C SER A 603 -4.61 -14.20 36.99
N GLN A 604 -5.31 -15.35 37.07
CA GLN A 604 -4.70 -16.67 36.85
C GLN A 604 -4.13 -16.80 35.45
N TYR A 605 -4.83 -16.34 34.41
CA TYR A 605 -4.39 -16.46 33.02
C TYR A 605 -3.29 -15.46 32.66
N LEU A 606 -3.29 -14.26 33.24
CA LEU A 606 -2.26 -13.25 33.00
C LEU A 606 -0.94 -13.54 33.73
N ASN A 607 -1.00 -14.14 34.91
CA ASN A 607 0.20 -14.35 35.75
C ASN A 607 0.71 -15.81 35.73
N GLY A 608 0.13 -16.70 34.95
CA GLY A 608 0.61 -18.06 34.67
C GLY A 608 0.09 -19.05 35.70
#